data_fbfec12a3a80ea8c0d3d28b30c7d0bd2
#
_entry.id   fbfec12a3a80ea8c0d3d28b30c7d0bd2
#
_cell.length_a   1.000
_cell.length_b   1.000
_cell.length_c   1.000
_cell.angle_alpha   90.00
_cell.angle_beta   90.00
_cell.angle_gamma   90.00
#
_symmetry.space_group_name_H-M   'P 1'
#
loop_
_entity.id
_entity.type
_entity.pdbx_description
1 polymer ?
#
loop_
_entity_poly.entity_id
_entity_poly.type
_entity_poly.pdbx_seq_one_letter_code
_entity_poly.pdbx_strand_id
1 'polypeptide(L)'
;MSKRAATGGYDPSGIDLDAWTELEEQLEATIPNYDRVNKLMTFGQDKRWRRNVRKHATKGMKVLEVGCGPGSFAEDLVGLDVTCLDPSEAMLKVAKKRVDGARASRGEAPAAYVQALAEDIPLEDNSFDMVFCLFSFRDFQDKKKGLEEIYRVLKPGGQLVMCDAGKANYLHGLTGRIWMSTVVQWMARWVTKTKDHPWKGLARSYTHYGTNKYYRNMMKEVGFQDVSGRLLYPFMMSSRF
;
A
#
# COMPACT_ATOMS: atom_id res chain seq x y z
N MET A 1 -24.39 -17.01 -7.93
CA MET A 1 -22.92 -16.88 -7.95
C MET A 1 -22.54 -15.44 -7.61
N SER A 2 -21.68 -15.21 -6.61
CA SER A 2 -21.21 -13.87 -6.24
C SER A 2 -20.51 -13.21 -7.44
N LYS A 3 -20.66 -11.86 -7.58
CA LYS A 3 -19.92 -11.10 -8.60
C LYS A 3 -18.40 -11.34 -8.55
N ARG A 4 -17.85 -11.64 -7.36
CA ARG A 4 -16.43 -11.95 -7.15
C ARG A 4 -16.00 -13.27 -7.81
N ALA A 5 -16.85 -14.30 -7.82
CA ALA A 5 -16.50 -15.58 -8.46
C ALA A 5 -16.23 -15.44 -9.96
N ALA A 6 -16.92 -14.54 -10.66
CA ALA A 6 -16.71 -14.29 -12.10
C ALA A 6 -15.42 -13.50 -12.40
N THR A 7 -14.79 -12.89 -11.41
CA THR A 7 -13.60 -12.03 -11.52
C THR A 7 -12.35 -12.64 -10.87
N GLY A 8 -12.43 -13.94 -10.50
CA GLY A 8 -11.35 -14.64 -9.80
C GLY A 8 -11.06 -14.06 -8.42
N GLY A 9 -12.12 -13.72 -7.67
CA GLY A 9 -12.04 -13.28 -6.28
C GLY A 9 -11.84 -11.77 -6.06
N TYR A 10 -11.75 -10.96 -7.12
CA TYR A 10 -11.49 -9.52 -7.01
C TYR A 10 -12.71 -8.67 -7.37
N ASP A 11 -12.97 -7.62 -6.60
CA ASP A 11 -13.88 -6.53 -6.95
C ASP A 11 -13.40 -5.18 -6.36
N PRO A 12 -14.07 -4.04 -6.66
CA PRO A 12 -13.65 -2.75 -6.11
C PRO A 12 -13.72 -2.66 -4.59
N SER A 13 -14.53 -3.49 -3.91
CA SER A 13 -14.67 -3.47 -2.44
C SER A 13 -13.61 -4.33 -1.74
N GLY A 14 -12.96 -5.26 -2.44
CA GLY A 14 -11.94 -6.11 -1.82
C GLY A 14 -11.54 -7.34 -2.63
N ILE A 15 -10.97 -8.30 -1.92
CA ILE A 15 -10.43 -9.56 -2.44
C ILE A 15 -10.99 -10.69 -1.57
N ASP A 16 -11.48 -11.79 -2.16
CA ASP A 16 -11.90 -12.94 -1.35
C ASP A 16 -10.68 -13.72 -0.80
N LEU A 17 -10.95 -14.59 0.16
CA LEU A 17 -9.90 -15.26 0.92
C LEU A 17 -8.97 -16.10 0.03
N ASP A 18 -9.53 -16.85 -0.94
CA ASP A 18 -8.72 -17.72 -1.79
C ASP A 18 -7.79 -16.92 -2.69
N ALA A 19 -8.32 -15.85 -3.31
CA ALA A 19 -7.53 -14.95 -4.15
C ALA A 19 -6.51 -14.14 -3.32
N TRP A 20 -6.84 -13.84 -2.06
CA TRP A 20 -5.94 -13.14 -1.17
C TRP A 20 -4.76 -14.02 -0.74
N THR A 21 -5.00 -15.30 -0.42
CA THR A 21 -3.92 -16.25 -0.09
C THR A 21 -2.94 -16.42 -1.27
N GLU A 22 -3.47 -16.58 -2.50
CA GLU A 22 -2.61 -16.60 -3.70
C GLU A 22 -1.80 -15.31 -3.86
N LEU A 23 -2.43 -14.16 -3.59
CA LEU A 23 -1.77 -12.86 -3.69
C LEU A 23 -0.66 -12.70 -2.62
N GLU A 24 -0.89 -13.13 -1.39
CA GLU A 24 0.08 -13.07 -0.31
C GLU A 24 1.34 -13.87 -0.65
N GLU A 25 1.20 -15.12 -1.12
CA GLU A 25 2.33 -15.94 -1.60
C GLU A 25 3.10 -15.24 -2.72
N GLN A 26 2.38 -14.62 -3.67
CA GLN A 26 3.00 -13.85 -4.75
C GLN A 26 3.74 -12.62 -4.23
N LEU A 27 3.19 -11.89 -3.26
CA LEU A 27 3.83 -10.73 -2.66
C LEU A 27 5.12 -11.14 -1.91
N GLU A 28 5.10 -12.20 -1.13
CA GLU A 28 6.30 -12.72 -0.46
C GLU A 28 7.39 -13.13 -1.46
N ALA A 29 7.01 -13.77 -2.55
CA ALA A 29 7.94 -14.12 -3.63
C ALA A 29 8.57 -12.89 -4.33
N THR A 30 8.01 -11.68 -4.14
CA THR A 30 8.62 -10.45 -4.67
C THR A 30 9.84 -9.99 -3.88
N ILE A 31 9.98 -10.37 -2.60
CA ILE A 31 10.97 -9.83 -1.65
C ILE A 31 12.38 -9.69 -2.27
N PRO A 32 12.96 -10.71 -2.92
CA PRO A 32 14.34 -10.62 -3.43
C PRO A 32 14.56 -9.53 -4.50
N ASN A 33 13.50 -9.15 -5.22
CA ASN A 33 13.56 -8.21 -6.33
C ASN A 33 12.62 -7.00 -6.16
N TYR A 34 11.99 -6.86 -4.99
CA TYR A 34 10.93 -5.89 -4.72
C TYR A 34 11.30 -4.47 -5.16
N ASP A 35 12.37 -3.91 -4.59
CA ASP A 35 12.76 -2.52 -4.88
C ASP A 35 13.23 -2.35 -6.33
N ARG A 36 13.89 -3.37 -6.90
CA ARG A 36 14.39 -3.32 -8.28
C ARG A 36 13.26 -3.26 -9.30
N VAL A 37 12.24 -4.12 -9.14
CA VAL A 37 11.09 -4.14 -10.06
C VAL A 37 10.23 -2.89 -9.85
N ASN A 38 9.96 -2.48 -8.61
CA ASN A 38 9.23 -1.26 -8.31
C ASN A 38 9.90 -0.02 -8.92
N LYS A 39 11.21 0.11 -8.78
CA LYS A 39 11.99 1.19 -9.40
C LYS A 39 11.83 1.20 -10.92
N LEU A 40 11.88 0.04 -11.57
CA LEU A 40 11.70 -0.05 -13.02
C LEU A 40 10.27 0.30 -13.45
N MET A 41 9.25 -0.31 -12.80
CA MET A 41 7.83 -0.05 -13.10
C MET A 41 7.45 1.42 -13.00
N THR A 42 8.08 2.12 -12.08
CA THR A 42 7.79 3.53 -11.77
C THR A 42 8.78 4.51 -12.43
N PHE A 43 9.72 4.02 -13.22
CA PHE A 43 10.84 4.81 -13.73
C PHE A 43 11.59 5.57 -12.61
N GLY A 44 11.71 4.96 -11.43
CA GLY A 44 12.32 5.54 -10.25
C GLY A 44 11.53 6.66 -9.58
N GLN A 45 10.28 6.89 -9.99
CA GLN A 45 9.40 7.91 -9.39
C GLN A 45 8.91 7.50 -7.99
N ASP A 46 8.92 6.21 -7.66
CA ASP A 46 8.52 5.69 -6.35
C ASP A 46 9.19 6.44 -5.19
N LYS A 47 10.49 6.70 -5.27
CA LYS A 47 11.24 7.48 -4.26
C LYS A 47 10.74 8.92 -4.14
N ARG A 48 10.36 9.55 -5.27
CA ARG A 48 9.81 10.91 -5.26
C ARG A 48 8.43 10.93 -4.64
N TRP A 49 7.58 9.94 -4.94
CA TRP A 49 6.24 9.82 -4.36
C TRP A 49 6.32 9.60 -2.85
N ARG A 50 7.16 8.67 -2.38
CA ARG A 50 7.41 8.42 -0.95
C ARG A 50 7.89 9.68 -0.24
N ARG A 51 8.85 10.42 -0.79
CA ARG A 51 9.31 11.71 -0.24
C ARG A 51 8.19 12.75 -0.17
N ASN A 52 7.30 12.80 -1.15
CA ASN A 52 6.16 13.72 -1.13
C ASN A 52 5.16 13.35 -0.04
N VAL A 53 4.88 12.06 0.13
CA VAL A 53 4.02 11.53 1.20
C VAL A 53 4.64 11.81 2.58
N ARG A 54 5.93 11.56 2.75
CA ARG A 54 6.67 11.82 4.00
C ARG A 54 6.56 13.27 4.50
N LYS A 55 6.46 14.25 3.61
CA LYS A 55 6.35 15.68 3.96
C LYS A 55 5.10 16.04 4.77
N HIS A 56 4.10 15.19 4.81
CA HIS A 56 2.89 15.42 5.61
C HIS A 56 3.12 15.17 7.11
N ALA A 57 4.13 14.37 7.50
CA ALA A 57 4.45 14.12 8.90
C ALA A 57 5.53 15.07 9.40
N THR A 58 5.36 15.57 10.62
CA THR A 58 6.33 16.39 11.34
C THR A 58 7.06 15.57 12.39
N LYS A 59 8.29 16.00 12.74
CA LYS A 59 9.13 15.31 13.72
C LYS A 59 8.39 15.10 15.05
N GLY A 60 8.51 13.89 15.61
CA GLY A 60 7.90 13.50 16.86
C GLY A 60 6.48 12.92 16.76
N MET A 61 5.85 12.95 15.58
CA MET A 61 4.56 12.29 15.37
C MET A 61 4.68 10.77 15.55
N LYS A 62 3.64 10.18 16.17
CA LYS A 62 3.42 8.73 16.20
C LYS A 62 2.67 8.31 14.95
N VAL A 63 3.29 7.47 14.15
CA VAL A 63 2.78 7.10 12.82
C VAL A 63 2.66 5.58 12.67
N LEU A 64 1.64 5.16 11.94
CA LEU A 64 1.42 3.78 11.54
C LEU A 64 1.58 3.68 10.02
N GLU A 65 2.38 2.74 9.53
CA GLU A 65 2.40 2.33 8.13
C GLU A 65 1.65 1.01 7.98
N VAL A 66 0.50 1.05 7.28
CA VAL A 66 -0.35 -0.12 7.01
C VAL A 66 0.03 -0.75 5.68
N GLY A 67 0.39 -2.04 5.71
CA GLY A 67 0.96 -2.75 4.58
C GLY A 67 2.37 -2.25 4.28
N CYS A 68 3.25 -2.29 5.29
CA CYS A 68 4.61 -1.74 5.17
C CYS A 68 5.51 -2.55 4.22
N GLY A 69 5.12 -3.79 3.89
CA GLY A 69 5.92 -4.70 3.09
C GLY A 69 7.34 -4.85 3.65
N PRO A 70 8.37 -4.85 2.80
CA PRO A 70 9.77 -4.97 3.24
C PRO A 70 10.36 -3.68 3.84
N GLY A 71 9.52 -2.71 4.26
CA GLY A 71 9.93 -1.50 4.95
C GLY A 71 10.55 -0.40 4.08
N SER A 72 10.30 -0.44 2.76
CA SER A 72 10.95 0.49 1.82
C SER A 72 10.51 1.96 1.97
N PHE A 73 9.42 2.25 2.66
CA PHE A 73 9.02 3.61 3.01
C PHE A 73 9.31 3.91 4.49
N ALA A 74 9.09 2.94 5.39
CA ALA A 74 9.36 3.10 6.82
C ALA A 74 10.82 3.47 7.11
N GLU A 75 11.80 2.99 6.31
CA GLU A 75 13.21 3.36 6.45
C GLU A 75 13.48 4.86 6.31
N ASP A 76 12.62 5.57 5.55
CA ASP A 76 12.72 7.01 5.30
C ASP A 76 11.94 7.87 6.32
N LEU A 77 11.24 7.26 7.28
CA LEU A 77 10.43 7.94 8.31
C LEU A 77 11.29 8.46 9.47
N VAL A 78 12.19 9.37 9.15
CA VAL A 78 13.18 9.94 10.08
C VAL A 78 12.53 10.85 11.12
N GLY A 79 12.91 10.65 12.39
CA GLY A 79 12.47 11.49 13.51
C GLY A 79 11.00 11.29 13.92
N LEU A 80 10.40 10.17 13.53
CA LEU A 80 9.04 9.78 13.87
C LEU A 80 9.03 8.57 14.81
N ASP A 81 7.96 8.40 15.58
CA ASP A 81 7.66 7.18 16.32
C ASP A 81 6.90 6.24 15.36
N VAL A 82 7.56 5.21 14.85
CA VAL A 82 7.09 4.40 13.72
C VAL A 82 6.60 3.04 14.19
N THR A 83 5.38 2.71 13.80
CA THR A 83 4.83 1.34 13.84
C THR A 83 4.62 0.85 12.41
N CYS A 84 5.15 -0.32 12.10
CA CYS A 84 4.99 -1.03 10.83
C CYS A 84 3.97 -2.16 11.00
N LEU A 85 2.94 -2.20 10.17
CA LEU A 85 1.94 -3.27 10.15
C LEU A 85 1.92 -3.93 8.78
N ASP A 86 1.98 -5.26 8.77
CA ASP A 86 1.87 -6.09 7.56
C ASP A 86 1.36 -7.48 7.93
N PRO A 87 0.51 -8.16 7.14
CA PRO A 87 0.08 -9.51 7.44
C PRO A 87 1.18 -10.55 7.27
N SER A 88 2.15 -10.33 6.37
CA SER A 88 3.23 -11.27 6.10
C SER A 88 4.37 -11.16 7.12
N GLU A 89 4.61 -12.25 7.85
CA GLU A 89 5.77 -12.38 8.74
C GLU A 89 7.09 -12.22 7.97
N ALA A 90 7.15 -12.78 6.74
CA ALA A 90 8.33 -12.70 5.89
C ALA A 90 8.67 -11.25 5.50
N MET A 91 7.65 -10.45 5.16
CA MET A 91 7.80 -9.02 4.90
C MET A 91 8.28 -8.26 6.14
N LEU A 92 7.65 -8.49 7.30
CA LEU A 92 8.04 -7.84 8.56
C LEU A 92 9.46 -8.17 8.98
N LYS A 93 9.93 -9.39 8.73
CA LYS A 93 11.31 -9.81 9.03
C LYS A 93 12.33 -9.00 8.22
N VAL A 94 12.04 -8.75 6.95
CA VAL A 94 12.87 -7.91 6.09
C VAL A 94 12.76 -6.43 6.49
N ALA A 95 11.54 -5.94 6.76
CA ALA A 95 11.29 -4.58 7.22
C ALA A 95 12.07 -4.29 8.50
N LYS A 96 12.01 -5.17 9.48
CA LYS A 96 12.73 -5.01 10.76
C LYS A 96 14.23 -4.83 10.55
N LYS A 97 14.85 -5.70 9.76
CA LYS A 97 16.30 -5.59 9.47
C LYS A 97 16.64 -4.27 8.78
N ARG A 98 15.83 -3.85 7.80
CA ARG A 98 16.03 -2.63 7.01
C ARG A 98 15.81 -1.37 7.84
N VAL A 99 14.63 -1.25 8.44
CA VAL A 99 14.19 -0.05 9.15
C VAL A 99 15.03 0.16 10.41
N ASP A 100 15.21 -0.88 11.24
CA ASP A 100 16.01 -0.76 12.47
C ASP A 100 17.48 -0.47 12.15
N GLY A 101 18.03 -1.04 11.09
CA GLY A 101 19.37 -0.72 10.61
C GLY A 101 19.52 0.74 10.19
N ALA A 102 18.56 1.27 9.44
CA ALA A 102 18.53 2.66 9.05
C ALA A 102 18.32 3.61 10.26
N ARG A 103 17.44 3.26 11.20
CA ARG A 103 17.19 4.02 12.43
C ARG A 103 18.40 4.04 13.35
N ALA A 104 19.03 2.88 13.57
CA ALA A 104 20.24 2.78 14.39
C ALA A 104 21.40 3.65 13.86
N SER A 105 21.57 3.72 12.54
CA SER A 105 22.59 4.59 11.91
C SER A 105 22.36 6.08 12.16
N ARG A 106 21.16 6.47 12.58
CA ARG A 106 20.75 7.84 12.92
C ARG A 106 20.62 8.08 14.43
N GLY A 107 20.89 7.07 15.27
CA GLY A 107 20.69 7.14 16.71
C GLY A 107 19.22 7.17 17.14
N GLU A 108 18.30 6.66 16.30
CA GLU A 108 16.88 6.58 16.60
C GLU A 108 16.51 5.23 17.24
N ALA A 109 15.46 5.21 18.07
CA ALA A 109 14.93 3.98 18.62
C ALA A 109 14.38 3.06 17.53
N PRO A 110 14.41 1.72 17.69
CA PRO A 110 13.78 0.78 16.77
C PRO A 110 12.31 1.10 16.53
N ALA A 111 11.78 0.68 15.38
CA ALA A 111 10.35 0.75 15.11
C ALA A 111 9.59 -0.38 15.82
N ALA A 112 8.28 -0.22 16.01
CA ALA A 112 7.39 -1.31 16.39
C ALA A 112 6.93 -2.09 15.16
N TYR A 113 6.66 -3.41 15.32
CA TYR A 113 6.21 -4.29 14.24
C TYR A 113 4.99 -5.09 14.70
N VAL A 114 3.95 -5.07 13.88
CA VAL A 114 2.67 -5.72 14.18
C VAL A 114 2.28 -6.59 12.99
N GLN A 115 2.13 -7.89 13.21
CA GLN A 115 1.59 -8.80 12.20
C GLN A 115 0.07 -8.81 12.31
N ALA A 116 -0.60 -8.18 11.35
CA ALA A 116 -2.05 -8.12 11.27
C ALA A 116 -2.54 -7.72 9.88
N LEU A 117 -3.80 -8.03 9.59
CA LEU A 117 -4.53 -7.48 8.47
C LEU A 117 -4.93 -6.03 8.75
N ALA A 118 -5.10 -5.24 7.70
CA ALA A 118 -5.61 -3.86 7.81
C ALA A 118 -7.06 -3.82 8.32
N GLU A 119 -7.79 -4.92 8.16
CA GLU A 119 -9.18 -5.14 8.57
C GLU A 119 -9.35 -5.50 10.05
N ASP A 120 -8.25 -5.74 10.76
CA ASP A 120 -8.25 -6.10 12.19
C ASP A 120 -6.93 -5.64 12.81
N ILE A 121 -6.82 -4.33 13.09
CA ILE A 121 -5.61 -3.71 13.62
C ILE A 121 -5.59 -3.85 15.16
N PRO A 122 -4.70 -4.69 15.75
CA PRO A 122 -4.66 -4.94 17.19
C PRO A 122 -3.93 -3.80 17.95
N LEU A 123 -4.35 -2.56 17.68
CA LEU A 123 -3.80 -1.35 18.28
C LEU A 123 -4.94 -0.50 18.84
N GLU A 124 -4.62 0.31 19.85
CA GLU A 124 -5.59 1.13 20.56
C GLU A 124 -6.21 2.22 19.68
N ASP A 125 -7.46 2.56 19.97
CA ASP A 125 -8.17 3.68 19.36
C ASP A 125 -7.42 5.00 19.59
N ASN A 126 -7.54 5.92 18.67
CA ASN A 126 -7.03 7.29 18.81
C ASN A 126 -5.55 7.36 19.24
N SER A 127 -4.71 6.45 18.72
CA SER A 127 -3.32 6.32 19.17
C SER A 127 -2.30 6.92 18.20
N PHE A 128 -2.66 7.18 16.94
CA PHE A 128 -1.75 7.67 15.91
C PHE A 128 -2.10 9.07 15.41
N ASP A 129 -1.06 9.90 15.23
CA ASP A 129 -1.20 11.23 14.65
C ASP A 129 -1.38 11.15 13.12
N MET A 130 -0.82 10.10 12.51
CA MET A 130 -0.90 9.87 11.07
C MET A 130 -0.83 8.38 10.73
N VAL A 131 -1.61 7.98 9.73
CA VAL A 131 -1.50 6.66 9.11
C VAL A 131 -1.04 6.83 7.67
N PHE A 132 -0.06 6.04 7.29
CA PHE A 132 0.41 5.90 5.91
C PHE A 132 -0.07 4.57 5.33
N CYS A 133 -0.55 4.59 4.09
CA CYS A 133 -0.90 3.39 3.33
C CYS A 133 -0.37 3.54 1.90
N LEU A 134 0.79 2.94 1.61
CA LEU A 134 1.48 3.10 0.34
C LEU A 134 1.56 1.79 -0.41
N PHE A 135 0.92 1.74 -1.58
CA PHE A 135 0.91 0.60 -2.51
C PHE A 135 0.27 -0.69 -1.96
N SER A 136 -0.49 -0.59 -0.85
CA SER A 136 -1.10 -1.73 -0.15
C SER A 136 -2.62 -1.71 -0.13
N PHE A 137 -3.27 -0.54 -0.21
CA PHE A 137 -4.74 -0.42 -0.15
C PHE A 137 -5.46 -1.26 -1.21
N ARG A 138 -4.86 -1.39 -2.39
CA ARG A 138 -5.37 -2.23 -3.49
C ARG A 138 -5.57 -3.67 -3.05
N ASP A 139 -4.72 -4.14 -2.15
CA ASP A 139 -4.61 -5.54 -1.77
C ASP A 139 -5.41 -5.90 -0.50
N PHE A 140 -6.19 -4.97 0.07
CA PHE A 140 -7.08 -5.24 1.21
C PHE A 140 -8.20 -6.21 0.83
N GLN A 141 -8.52 -7.14 1.73
CA GLN A 141 -9.62 -8.12 1.60
C GLN A 141 -10.99 -7.42 1.65
N ASP A 142 -11.17 -6.52 2.61
CA ASP A 142 -12.32 -5.63 2.74
C ASP A 142 -11.83 -4.19 2.95
N LYS A 143 -11.87 -3.41 1.86
CA LYS A 143 -11.35 -2.04 1.87
C LYS A 143 -12.11 -1.11 2.80
N LYS A 144 -13.42 -1.34 2.96
CA LYS A 144 -14.24 -0.51 3.86
C LYS A 144 -13.86 -0.80 5.30
N LYS A 145 -13.78 -2.06 5.68
CA LYS A 145 -13.38 -2.48 7.02
C LYS A 145 -11.96 -2.01 7.36
N GLY A 146 -11.02 -2.15 6.42
CA GLY A 146 -9.66 -1.62 6.60
C GLY A 146 -9.63 -0.11 6.80
N LEU A 147 -10.47 0.65 6.09
CA LEU A 147 -10.60 2.09 6.31
C LEU A 147 -11.25 2.43 7.66
N GLU A 148 -12.22 1.65 8.12
CA GLU A 148 -12.85 1.79 9.44
C GLU A 148 -11.82 1.57 10.57
N GLU A 149 -10.97 0.55 10.45
CA GLU A 149 -9.88 0.30 11.39
C GLU A 149 -8.82 1.42 11.38
N ILE A 150 -8.41 1.87 10.18
CA ILE A 150 -7.50 3.02 10.06
C ILE A 150 -8.11 4.27 10.70
N TYR A 151 -9.40 4.52 10.50
CA TYR A 151 -10.11 5.65 11.11
C TYR A 151 -10.16 5.54 12.63
N ARG A 152 -10.40 4.34 13.15
CA ARG A 152 -10.45 4.05 14.60
C ARG A 152 -9.13 4.34 15.31
N VAL A 153 -8.01 3.92 14.73
CA VAL A 153 -6.68 4.11 15.35
C VAL A 153 -6.14 5.52 15.20
N LEU A 154 -6.68 6.33 14.30
CA LEU A 154 -6.31 7.73 14.14
C LEU A 154 -6.89 8.58 15.29
N LYS A 155 -6.06 9.46 15.86
CA LYS A 155 -6.51 10.49 16.78
C LYS A 155 -7.52 11.44 16.14
N PRO A 156 -8.40 12.09 16.92
CA PRO A 156 -9.17 13.22 16.41
C PRO A 156 -8.26 14.26 15.74
N GLY A 157 -8.54 14.61 14.49
CA GLY A 157 -7.68 15.48 13.69
C GLY A 157 -6.43 14.82 13.10
N GLY A 158 -6.22 13.51 13.35
CA GLY A 158 -5.19 12.70 12.69
C GLY A 158 -5.45 12.55 11.19
N GLN A 159 -4.44 12.17 10.44
CA GLN A 159 -4.51 12.16 8.98
C GLN A 159 -4.15 10.81 8.39
N LEU A 160 -4.95 10.34 7.42
CA LEU A 160 -4.58 9.25 6.53
C LEU A 160 -3.93 9.81 5.26
N VAL A 161 -2.73 9.34 4.93
CA VAL A 161 -2.05 9.66 3.67
C VAL A 161 -1.82 8.39 2.88
N MET A 162 -2.45 8.33 1.70
CA MET A 162 -2.36 7.16 0.81
C MET A 162 -1.62 7.48 -0.47
N CYS A 163 -0.91 6.49 -1.00
CA CYS A 163 -0.36 6.52 -2.35
C CYS A 163 -0.51 5.14 -2.98
N ASP A 164 -1.37 5.01 -3.98
CA ASP A 164 -1.62 3.74 -4.64
C ASP A 164 -1.93 3.93 -6.13
N ALA A 165 -2.03 2.83 -6.88
CA ALA A 165 -2.42 2.83 -8.28
C ALA A 165 -3.83 3.45 -8.43
N GLY A 166 -3.92 4.55 -9.17
CA GLY A 166 -5.16 5.31 -9.29
C GLY A 166 -5.84 5.14 -10.65
N LYS A 167 -7.17 5.25 -10.69
CA LYS A 167 -7.98 5.33 -11.90
C LYS A 167 -8.76 6.64 -11.89
N ALA A 168 -8.18 7.70 -12.48
CA ALA A 168 -8.83 9.01 -12.54
C ALA A 168 -10.14 8.97 -13.36
N ASN A 169 -10.10 8.26 -14.49
CA ASN A 169 -11.23 8.02 -15.39
C ASN A 169 -11.05 6.71 -16.15
N TYR A 170 -11.99 6.38 -17.03
CA TYR A 170 -11.97 5.15 -17.82
C TYR A 170 -10.73 5.01 -18.70
N LEU A 171 -10.36 6.06 -19.44
CA LEU A 171 -9.22 6.05 -20.35
C LEU A 171 -7.90 5.86 -19.59
N HIS A 172 -7.72 6.57 -18.48
CA HIS A 172 -6.58 6.40 -17.60
C HIS A 172 -6.50 4.99 -17.00
N GLY A 173 -7.65 4.41 -16.62
CA GLY A 173 -7.72 3.01 -16.17
C GLY A 173 -7.36 2.00 -17.25
N LEU A 174 -7.76 2.25 -18.51
CA LEU A 174 -7.42 1.40 -19.64
C LEU A 174 -5.93 1.43 -19.96
N THR A 175 -5.33 2.62 -20.01
CA THR A 175 -3.88 2.77 -20.25
C THR A 175 -3.06 2.14 -19.13
N GLY A 176 -3.48 2.32 -17.86
CA GLY A 176 -2.85 1.66 -16.71
C GLY A 176 -2.96 0.14 -16.78
N ARG A 177 -4.10 -0.41 -17.20
CA ARG A 177 -4.28 -1.85 -17.40
C ARG A 177 -3.34 -2.39 -18.47
N ILE A 178 -3.25 -1.72 -19.62
CA ILE A 178 -2.32 -2.11 -20.68
C ILE A 178 -0.88 -2.09 -20.14
N TRP A 179 -0.48 -1.02 -19.46
CA TRP A 179 0.83 -0.90 -18.85
C TRP A 179 1.14 -2.07 -17.90
N MET A 180 0.25 -2.35 -16.96
CA MET A 180 0.42 -3.43 -15.98
C MET A 180 0.44 -4.82 -16.60
N SER A 181 -0.35 -5.03 -17.67
CA SER A 181 -0.46 -6.37 -18.34
C SER A 181 0.63 -6.63 -19.37
N THR A 182 1.34 -5.60 -19.83
CA THR A 182 2.35 -5.74 -20.90
C THR A 182 3.74 -5.31 -20.42
N VAL A 183 3.94 -4.03 -20.21
CA VAL A 183 5.27 -3.46 -19.93
C VAL A 183 5.81 -3.94 -18.58
N VAL A 184 4.97 -3.92 -17.53
CA VAL A 184 5.37 -4.42 -16.20
C VAL A 184 5.70 -5.91 -16.25
N GLN A 185 4.90 -6.71 -16.96
CA GLN A 185 5.16 -8.15 -17.10
C GLN A 185 6.47 -8.41 -17.84
N TRP A 186 6.76 -7.64 -18.89
CA TRP A 186 8.02 -7.74 -19.61
C TRP A 186 9.23 -7.35 -18.72
N MET A 187 9.13 -6.23 -17.99
CA MET A 187 10.17 -5.79 -17.05
C MET A 187 10.42 -6.81 -15.94
N ALA A 188 9.35 -7.37 -15.36
CA ALA A 188 9.45 -8.37 -14.32
C ALA A 188 10.17 -9.64 -14.82
N ARG A 189 9.80 -10.13 -16.01
CA ARG A 189 10.49 -11.26 -16.67
C ARG A 189 11.97 -10.99 -16.89
N TRP A 190 12.31 -9.80 -17.34
CA TRP A 190 13.70 -9.40 -17.57
C TRP A 190 14.53 -9.40 -16.28
N VAL A 191 13.94 -8.94 -15.17
CA VAL A 191 14.62 -8.90 -13.86
C VAL A 191 14.73 -10.28 -13.24
N THR A 192 13.63 -11.04 -13.22
CA THR A 192 13.55 -12.35 -12.53
C THR A 192 14.08 -13.50 -13.38
N LYS A 193 14.25 -13.27 -14.70
CA LYS A 193 14.64 -14.28 -15.70
C LYS A 193 13.69 -15.50 -15.77
N THR A 194 12.46 -15.34 -15.31
CA THR A 194 11.42 -16.35 -15.35
C THR A 194 10.12 -15.83 -15.98
N LYS A 195 9.37 -16.73 -16.64
CA LYS A 195 8.03 -16.41 -17.14
C LYS A 195 6.99 -16.43 -16.01
N ASP A 196 7.27 -17.19 -14.98
CA ASP A 196 6.42 -17.30 -13.80
C ASP A 196 6.98 -16.44 -12.66
N HIS A 197 6.62 -15.19 -12.68
CA HIS A 197 7.08 -14.18 -11.74
C HIS A 197 5.90 -13.63 -10.91
N PRO A 198 6.14 -13.21 -9.67
CA PRO A 198 5.08 -12.84 -8.72
C PRO A 198 4.28 -11.59 -9.10
N TRP A 199 4.79 -10.74 -10.01
CA TRP A 199 4.07 -9.53 -10.46
C TRP A 199 2.89 -9.78 -11.40
N LYS A 200 2.53 -11.04 -11.72
CA LYS A 200 1.32 -11.36 -12.51
C LYS A 200 0.04 -10.93 -11.77
N GLY A 201 -0.03 -11.10 -10.46
CA GLY A 201 -1.16 -10.67 -9.63
C GLY A 201 -1.42 -9.18 -9.68
N LEU A 202 -0.38 -8.36 -9.88
CA LEU A 202 -0.50 -6.91 -9.95
C LEU A 202 -1.43 -6.41 -11.08
N ALA A 203 -1.38 -7.04 -12.25
CA ALA A 203 -2.28 -6.70 -13.35
C ALA A 203 -3.73 -7.10 -13.06
N ARG A 204 -3.95 -8.23 -12.36
CA ARG A 204 -5.26 -8.71 -11.95
C ARG A 204 -5.88 -7.76 -10.91
N SER A 205 -5.17 -7.47 -9.83
CA SER A 205 -5.66 -6.57 -8.78
C SER A 205 -5.93 -5.17 -9.33
N TYR A 206 -5.07 -4.62 -10.19
CA TYR A 206 -5.32 -3.33 -10.83
C TYR A 206 -6.56 -3.34 -11.76
N THR A 207 -6.80 -4.43 -12.50
CA THR A 207 -7.94 -4.51 -13.41
C THR A 207 -9.27 -4.37 -12.67
N HIS A 208 -9.38 -4.95 -11.48
CA HIS A 208 -10.60 -4.94 -10.67
C HIS A 208 -10.64 -3.80 -9.64
N TYR A 209 -9.56 -3.03 -9.52
CA TYR A 209 -9.51 -1.87 -8.63
C TYR A 209 -10.51 -0.79 -9.08
N GLY A 210 -11.16 -0.14 -8.11
CA GLY A 210 -12.16 0.89 -8.34
C GLY A 210 -11.59 2.21 -8.86
N THR A 211 -12.49 3.14 -9.15
CA THR A 211 -12.09 4.51 -9.52
C THR A 211 -11.75 5.34 -8.28
N ASN A 212 -10.98 6.40 -8.48
CA ASN A 212 -10.66 7.36 -7.42
C ASN A 212 -11.93 7.97 -6.78
N LYS A 213 -13.00 8.17 -7.57
CA LYS A 213 -14.29 8.67 -7.07
C LYS A 213 -14.95 7.64 -6.15
N TYR A 214 -14.90 6.36 -6.51
CA TYR A 214 -15.45 5.27 -5.70
C TYR A 214 -14.81 5.25 -4.30
N TYR A 215 -13.49 5.26 -4.22
CA TYR A 215 -12.80 5.23 -2.92
C TYR A 215 -12.94 6.51 -2.11
N ARG A 216 -12.99 7.68 -2.75
CA ARG A 216 -13.29 8.92 -2.02
C ARG A 216 -14.67 8.90 -1.38
N ASN A 217 -15.66 8.33 -2.05
CA ASN A 217 -16.99 8.18 -1.46
C ASN A 217 -16.96 7.20 -0.28
N MET A 218 -16.31 6.05 -0.44
CA MET A 218 -16.14 5.07 0.64
C MET A 218 -15.47 5.69 1.88
N MET A 219 -14.42 6.49 1.70
CA MET A 219 -13.74 7.17 2.81
C MET A 219 -14.68 8.18 3.51
N LYS A 220 -15.48 8.93 2.75
CA LYS A 220 -16.48 9.83 3.34
C LYS A 220 -17.56 9.08 4.12
N GLU A 221 -18.00 7.92 3.62
CA GLU A 221 -18.95 7.04 4.32
C GLU A 221 -18.38 6.51 5.66
N VAL A 222 -17.08 6.28 5.73
CA VAL A 222 -16.38 5.86 6.98
C VAL A 222 -16.26 7.02 7.96
N GLY A 223 -16.26 8.28 7.50
CA GLY A 223 -16.19 9.47 8.36
C GLY A 223 -15.01 10.40 8.10
N PHE A 224 -14.15 10.08 7.12
CA PHE A 224 -13.05 10.97 6.74
C PHE A 224 -13.58 12.28 6.15
N GLN A 225 -13.04 13.39 6.64
CA GLN A 225 -13.34 14.75 6.16
C GLN A 225 -12.22 15.24 5.24
N ASP A 226 -12.48 16.31 4.47
CA ASP A 226 -11.48 16.96 3.60
C ASP A 226 -10.77 16.00 2.63
N VAL A 227 -11.51 14.99 2.16
CA VAL A 227 -11.02 13.96 1.25
C VAL A 227 -10.53 14.59 -0.06
N SER A 228 -9.23 14.74 -0.20
CA SER A 228 -8.57 15.30 -1.38
C SER A 228 -7.68 14.27 -2.05
N GLY A 229 -7.41 14.43 -3.33
CA GLY A 229 -6.54 13.51 -4.05
C GLY A 229 -5.86 14.17 -5.23
N ARG A 230 -4.59 13.84 -5.42
CA ARG A 230 -3.76 14.33 -6.51
C ARG A 230 -3.28 13.16 -7.37
N LEU A 231 -3.45 13.27 -8.68
CA LEU A 231 -2.86 12.32 -9.62
C LEU A 231 -1.34 12.53 -9.68
N LEU A 232 -0.59 11.46 -9.44
CA LEU A 232 0.85 11.40 -9.65
C LEU A 232 1.11 10.65 -10.95
N TYR A 233 1.77 11.31 -11.90
CA TYR A 233 2.08 10.71 -13.21
C TYR A 233 3.08 9.54 -13.05
N PRO A 234 2.97 8.45 -13.83
CA PRO A 234 1.98 8.23 -14.89
C PRO A 234 0.67 7.55 -14.44
N PHE A 235 0.62 6.77 -13.35
CA PHE A 235 -0.54 5.95 -13.00
C PHE A 235 -0.82 5.89 -11.49
N MET A 236 -0.24 6.78 -10.71
CA MET A 236 -0.37 6.77 -9.27
C MET A 236 -1.28 7.91 -8.78
N MET A 237 -1.91 7.71 -7.65
CA MET A 237 -2.64 8.74 -6.94
C MET A 237 -2.13 8.84 -5.50
N SER A 238 -1.88 10.05 -5.03
CA SER A 238 -1.71 10.38 -3.62
C SER A 238 -2.98 11.04 -3.14
N SER A 239 -3.46 10.65 -1.99
CA SER A 239 -4.64 11.22 -1.35
C SER A 239 -4.31 11.52 0.11
N ARG A 240 -4.89 12.61 0.62
CA ARG A 240 -4.80 13.03 2.01
C ARG A 240 -6.22 13.18 2.56
N PHE A 241 -6.43 12.69 3.76
CA PHE A 241 -7.73 12.64 4.42
C PHE A 241 -7.60 12.99 5.88
#